data_b9a3242bed113a4ada0f61e8b68a316c
#
_entry.id   b9a3242bed113a4ada0f61e8b68a316c
#
_cell.length_a   1.000
_cell.length_b   1.000
_cell.length_c   1.000
_cell.angle_alpha   90.00
_cell.angle_beta   90.00
_cell.angle_gamma   90.00
#
_symmetry.space_group_name_H-M   'P 1'
#
loop_
_entity.id
_entity.type
_entity.pdbx_description
1 polymer ?
#
loop_
_entity_poly.entity_id
_entity_poly.type
_entity_poly.pdbx_seq_one_letter_code
_entity_poly.pdbx_strand_id
1 'polypeptide(L)'
;MKRILVVANETVAGKPLIEAVRRHADGEDVHVHVICPQNNPKHGYVIYEDHVREAAETRLEMTLALLREAGIEADGRVMDPDPYTAVMDALGEEDFDEIVVSTHPETRSGWLRQGLVDRLARATRRPVEHVVVDLDTERDDVKRTLVVANQTIGGEPLFTALKRKAADEPRRFIVICPQSDADDDTVGPGESEAAERLAHMLAALEREGLDAVGQVVHPDPYTAIQNALQFYAPDDIVISTFPETRSGWLRADLVGRVEQSTGKSVEHVVSEEAA
;
A
#
# COMPACT_ATOMS: atom_id res chain seq x y z
N MET A 1 8.99 8.70 -25.80
CA MET A 1 8.56 8.17 -24.50
C MET A 1 7.52 9.12 -23.94
N LYS A 2 6.29 8.68 -23.80
CA LYS A 2 5.17 9.48 -23.28
C LYS A 2 5.31 9.61 -21.77
N ARG A 3 5.05 10.78 -21.21
CA ARG A 3 5.16 11.04 -19.76
C ARG A 3 3.77 11.29 -19.16
N ILE A 4 3.39 10.49 -18.19
CA ILE A 4 2.09 10.56 -17.52
C ILE A 4 2.29 10.95 -16.06
N LEU A 5 1.59 12.01 -15.64
CA LEU A 5 1.49 12.37 -14.24
C LEU A 5 0.30 11.65 -13.60
N VAL A 6 0.56 10.80 -12.63
CA VAL A 6 -0.47 10.12 -11.83
C VAL A 6 -0.61 10.79 -10.47
N VAL A 7 -1.84 11.15 -10.12
CA VAL A 7 -2.18 11.71 -8.82
C VAL A 7 -3.01 10.69 -8.09
N ALA A 8 -2.42 10.04 -7.10
CA ALA A 8 -3.07 8.99 -6.32
C ALA A 8 -2.64 9.07 -4.86
N ASN A 9 -3.55 8.78 -3.94
CA ASN A 9 -3.23 8.70 -2.52
C ASN A 9 -3.81 7.40 -1.93
N GLU A 10 -5.09 7.36 -1.58
CA GLU A 10 -5.73 6.21 -0.95
C GLU A 10 -6.19 5.13 -1.95
N THR A 11 -6.09 5.41 -3.23
CA THR A 11 -6.52 4.55 -4.35
C THR A 11 -5.36 3.78 -4.97
N VAL A 12 -4.34 3.59 -4.17
CA VAL A 12 -3.15 2.84 -4.54
C VAL A 12 -3.53 1.45 -5.00
N ALA A 13 -2.92 1.03 -6.11
CA ALA A 13 -2.99 -0.35 -6.56
C ALA A 13 -4.33 -0.84 -7.09
N GLY A 14 -5.29 0.03 -7.31
CA GLY A 14 -6.51 -0.38 -7.99
C GLY A 14 -6.23 -0.80 -9.43
N LYS A 15 -6.77 -1.95 -9.82
CA LYS A 15 -6.70 -2.44 -11.20
C LYS A 15 -7.11 -1.39 -12.24
N PRO A 16 -8.16 -0.54 -12.01
CA PRO A 16 -8.52 0.52 -12.94
C PRO A 16 -7.43 1.54 -13.19
N LEU A 17 -6.60 1.86 -12.18
CA LEU A 17 -5.47 2.77 -12.37
C LEU A 17 -4.42 2.16 -13.30
N ILE A 18 -4.04 0.91 -13.08
CA ILE A 18 -3.08 0.19 -13.93
C ILE A 18 -3.62 0.05 -15.35
N GLU A 19 -4.90 -0.27 -15.52
CA GLU A 19 -5.54 -0.38 -16.82
C GLU A 19 -5.63 0.97 -17.55
N ALA A 20 -5.89 2.06 -16.81
CA ALA A 20 -5.89 3.40 -17.37
C ALA A 20 -4.50 3.76 -17.91
N VAL A 21 -3.46 3.57 -17.11
CA VAL A 21 -2.08 3.83 -17.53
C VAL A 21 -1.70 2.97 -18.74
N ARG A 22 -2.06 1.69 -18.75
CA ARG A 22 -1.82 0.81 -19.92
C ARG A 22 -2.52 1.29 -21.18
N ARG A 23 -3.76 1.79 -21.08
CA ARG A 23 -4.47 2.36 -22.25
C ARG A 23 -3.75 3.58 -22.83
N HIS A 24 -3.17 4.39 -21.96
CA HIS A 24 -2.38 5.55 -22.38
C HIS A 24 -1.03 5.17 -22.98
N ALA A 25 -0.51 4.01 -22.62
CA ALA A 25 0.72 3.49 -23.20
C ALA A 25 0.55 3.13 -24.69
N ASP A 26 -0.61 2.60 -25.10
CA ASP A 26 -1.01 2.23 -26.48
C ASP A 26 0.15 1.67 -27.35
N GLY A 27 1.01 0.84 -26.72
CA GLY A 27 2.18 0.23 -27.37
C GLY A 27 3.41 1.13 -27.48
N GLU A 28 3.39 2.33 -26.92
CA GLU A 28 4.54 3.22 -26.79
C GLU A 28 5.21 3.06 -25.42
N ASP A 29 6.51 3.38 -25.34
CA ASP A 29 7.21 3.44 -24.06
C ASP A 29 6.65 4.61 -23.24
N VAL A 30 6.13 4.28 -22.05
CA VAL A 30 5.54 5.24 -21.11
C VAL A 30 6.39 5.32 -19.86
N HIS A 31 6.64 6.53 -19.39
CA HIS A 31 7.16 6.80 -18.05
C HIS A 31 6.08 7.45 -17.18
N VAL A 32 5.83 6.88 -16.02
CA VAL A 32 4.82 7.34 -15.08
C VAL A 32 5.48 8.01 -13.89
N HIS A 33 5.13 9.27 -13.63
CA HIS A 33 5.49 9.96 -12.41
C HIS A 33 4.29 10.01 -11.46
N VAL A 34 4.41 9.37 -10.31
CA VAL A 34 3.33 9.31 -9.30
C VAL A 34 3.56 10.39 -8.25
N ILE A 35 2.59 11.27 -8.07
CA ILE A 35 2.55 12.14 -6.90
C ILE A 35 1.50 11.65 -5.92
N CYS A 36 1.91 11.57 -4.64
CA CYS A 36 1.06 11.16 -3.54
C CYS A 36 0.88 12.33 -2.57
N PRO A 37 -0.21 13.14 -2.70
CA PRO A 37 -0.48 14.20 -1.76
C PRO A 37 -0.74 13.64 -0.36
N GLN A 38 -0.17 14.26 0.67
CA GLN A 38 -0.42 13.86 2.06
C GLN A 38 -1.89 14.05 2.44
N ASN A 39 -2.43 13.18 3.28
CA ASN A 39 -3.76 13.37 3.86
C ASN A 39 -3.66 14.07 5.20
N ASN A 40 -4.24 15.25 5.32
CA ASN A 40 -4.47 15.87 6.62
C ASN A 40 -5.68 15.21 7.30
N PRO A 41 -5.50 14.47 8.39
CA PRO A 41 -6.61 13.85 9.09
C PRO A 41 -7.54 14.91 9.68
N LYS A 42 -8.83 14.78 9.41
CA LYS A 42 -9.84 15.79 9.70
C LYS A 42 -10.32 15.85 11.16
N HIS A 43 -9.90 14.98 12.07
CA HIS A 43 -10.40 14.94 13.45
C HIS A 43 -9.35 14.52 14.49
N GLY A 44 -9.00 15.44 15.36
CA GLY A 44 -8.97 15.33 16.83
C GLY A 44 -7.90 14.50 17.54
N TYR A 45 -6.95 13.88 16.87
CA TYR A 45 -5.76 13.34 17.52
C TYR A 45 -4.53 14.13 17.13
N VAL A 46 -3.60 14.34 18.08
CA VAL A 46 -2.28 14.88 17.77
C VAL A 46 -1.59 13.86 16.86
N ILE A 47 -1.68 14.08 15.57
CA ILE A 47 -0.99 13.26 14.58
C ILE A 47 0.31 13.99 14.31
N TYR A 48 1.41 13.31 14.58
CA TYR A 48 2.72 13.81 14.22
C TYR A 48 2.79 13.89 12.70
N GLU A 49 3.25 15.02 12.17
CA GLU A 49 3.38 15.25 10.71
C GLU A 49 4.21 14.15 10.04
N ASP A 50 5.20 13.62 10.76
CA ASP A 50 6.06 12.51 10.31
C ASP A 50 5.24 11.25 9.98
N HIS A 51 4.27 10.86 10.80
CA HIS A 51 3.43 9.67 10.53
C HIS A 51 2.51 9.82 9.31
N VAL A 52 2.07 11.04 9.02
CA VAL A 52 1.26 11.32 7.82
C VAL A 52 2.11 11.17 6.56
N ARG A 53 3.35 11.62 6.64
CA ARG A 53 4.31 11.52 5.54
C ARG A 53 4.72 10.06 5.30
N GLU A 54 5.11 9.33 6.33
CA GLU A 54 5.44 7.91 6.26
C GLU A 54 4.32 7.08 5.63
N ALA A 55 3.06 7.33 6.04
CA ALA A 55 1.91 6.66 5.44
C ALA A 55 1.73 6.99 3.95
N ALA A 56 2.07 8.19 3.52
CA ALA A 56 2.03 8.58 2.12
C ALA A 56 3.19 7.97 1.32
N GLU A 57 4.39 7.92 1.90
CA GLU A 57 5.57 7.27 1.31
C GLU A 57 5.32 5.78 1.09
N THR A 58 4.79 5.11 2.09
CA THR A 58 4.37 3.71 2.01
C THR A 58 3.39 3.45 0.86
N ARG A 59 2.37 4.30 0.69
CA ARG A 59 1.39 4.20 -0.40
C ARG A 59 2.04 4.40 -1.76
N LEU A 60 2.94 5.37 -1.85
CA LEU A 60 3.68 5.63 -3.07
C LEU A 60 4.51 4.41 -3.48
N GLU A 61 5.30 3.85 -2.57
CA GLU A 61 6.12 2.67 -2.84
C GLU A 61 5.32 1.49 -3.36
N MET A 62 4.13 1.30 -2.79
CA MET A 62 3.21 0.26 -3.25
C MET A 62 2.68 0.51 -4.66
N THR A 63 2.29 1.76 -4.95
CA THR A 63 1.85 2.12 -6.30
C THR A 63 2.96 1.86 -7.30
N LEU A 64 4.19 2.25 -6.97
CA LEU A 64 5.35 2.05 -7.82
C LEU A 64 5.66 0.55 -8.01
N ALA A 65 5.54 -0.26 -6.96
CA ALA A 65 5.73 -1.71 -7.05
C ALA A 65 4.74 -2.34 -8.03
N LEU A 66 3.47 -2.01 -7.93
CA LEU A 66 2.43 -2.55 -8.81
C LEU A 66 2.54 -2.07 -10.26
N LEU A 67 2.95 -0.83 -10.49
CA LEU A 67 3.25 -0.34 -11.84
C LEU A 67 4.43 -1.11 -12.45
N ARG A 68 5.50 -1.37 -11.66
CA ARG A 68 6.65 -2.17 -12.12
C ARG A 68 6.27 -3.63 -12.41
N GLU A 69 5.44 -4.26 -11.57
CA GLU A 69 4.89 -5.61 -11.84
C GLU A 69 4.08 -5.63 -13.14
N ALA A 70 3.38 -4.54 -13.44
CA ALA A 70 2.66 -4.37 -14.70
C ALA A 70 3.58 -4.09 -15.91
N GLY A 71 4.90 -4.04 -15.72
CA GLY A 71 5.88 -3.72 -16.74
C GLY A 71 5.93 -2.25 -17.13
N ILE A 72 5.46 -1.34 -16.25
CA ILE A 72 5.42 0.10 -16.46
C ILE A 72 6.57 0.75 -15.70
N GLU A 73 7.41 1.52 -16.40
CA GLU A 73 8.46 2.31 -15.76
C GLU A 73 7.83 3.46 -14.97
N ALA A 74 8.11 3.50 -13.66
CA ALA A 74 7.51 4.47 -12.77
C ALA A 74 8.46 4.93 -11.67
N ASP A 75 8.36 6.21 -11.37
CA ASP A 75 8.93 6.85 -10.18
C ASP A 75 7.88 7.74 -9.50
N GLY A 76 8.24 8.42 -8.42
CA GLY A 76 7.30 9.34 -7.79
C GLY A 76 7.79 9.91 -6.48
N ARG A 77 6.94 10.77 -5.90
CA ARG A 77 7.23 11.44 -4.62
C ARG A 77 5.97 11.80 -3.85
N VAL A 78 6.14 11.94 -2.54
CA VAL A 78 5.12 12.49 -1.66
C VAL A 78 5.12 14.02 -1.81
N MET A 79 3.93 14.60 -1.86
CA MET A 79 3.72 16.03 -2.11
C MET A 79 2.86 16.67 -1.02
N ASP A 80 2.72 18.00 -1.11
CA ASP A 80 1.85 18.82 -0.27
C ASP A 80 0.42 18.25 -0.17
N PRO A 81 -0.28 18.42 0.96
CA PRO A 81 -1.65 17.92 1.16
C PRO A 81 -2.70 18.42 0.17
N ASP A 82 -2.53 19.61 -0.42
CA ASP A 82 -3.46 20.07 -1.45
C ASP A 82 -3.13 19.47 -2.81
N PRO A 83 -3.96 18.55 -3.33
CA PRO A 83 -3.66 17.85 -4.58
C PRO A 83 -3.59 18.77 -5.81
N TYR A 84 -4.30 19.91 -5.79
CA TYR A 84 -4.21 20.88 -6.88
C TYR A 84 -2.84 21.56 -6.90
N THR A 85 -2.37 22.03 -5.76
CA THR A 85 -1.05 22.62 -5.60
C THR A 85 0.04 21.61 -5.97
N ALA A 86 -0.06 20.37 -5.47
CA ALA A 86 0.89 19.30 -5.79
C ALA A 86 1.02 19.05 -7.30
N VAL A 87 -0.11 19.03 -8.03
CA VAL A 87 -0.08 18.89 -9.50
C VAL A 87 0.57 20.09 -10.16
N MET A 88 0.22 21.31 -9.74
CA MET A 88 0.76 22.52 -10.35
C MET A 88 2.28 22.65 -10.12
N ASP A 89 2.77 22.24 -8.95
CA ASP A 89 4.20 22.22 -8.64
C ASP A 89 4.93 21.18 -9.49
N ALA A 90 4.39 19.95 -9.59
CA ALA A 90 4.97 18.93 -10.47
C ALA A 90 5.04 19.37 -11.93
N LEU A 91 4.01 20.04 -12.45
CA LEU A 91 3.98 20.60 -13.80
C LEU A 91 4.93 21.80 -13.98
N GLY A 92 5.28 22.48 -12.90
CA GLY A 92 6.27 23.57 -12.91
C GLY A 92 7.71 23.05 -12.99
N GLU A 93 7.96 21.84 -12.54
CA GLU A 93 9.28 21.22 -12.54
C GLU A 93 9.55 20.39 -13.80
N GLU A 94 8.51 19.68 -14.29
CA GLU A 94 8.65 18.76 -15.41
C GLU A 94 7.43 18.81 -16.36
N ASP A 95 7.69 18.46 -17.62
CA ASP A 95 6.63 18.35 -18.63
C ASP A 95 6.02 16.96 -18.65
N PHE A 96 4.68 16.91 -18.65
CA PHE A 96 3.88 15.69 -18.79
C PHE A 96 2.90 15.84 -19.94
N ASP A 97 2.63 14.76 -20.66
CA ASP A 97 1.70 14.77 -21.79
C ASP A 97 0.25 14.67 -21.30
N GLU A 98 0.01 13.93 -20.23
CA GLU A 98 -1.30 13.65 -19.67
C GLU A 98 -1.28 13.59 -18.15
N ILE A 99 -2.47 13.75 -17.55
CA ILE A 99 -2.68 13.65 -16.12
C ILE A 99 -3.74 12.60 -15.85
N VAL A 100 -3.45 11.65 -14.95
CA VAL A 100 -4.41 10.66 -14.46
C VAL A 100 -4.66 10.93 -12.98
N VAL A 101 -5.90 11.24 -12.62
CA VAL A 101 -6.32 11.46 -11.22
C VAL A 101 -7.07 10.24 -10.75
N SER A 102 -6.52 9.52 -9.78
CA SER A 102 -7.15 8.36 -9.17
C SER A 102 -7.82 8.73 -7.85
N THR A 103 -9.10 8.41 -7.71
CA THR A 103 -9.88 8.72 -6.50
C THR A 103 -10.79 7.56 -6.11
N HIS A 104 -11.18 7.52 -4.83
CA HIS A 104 -12.35 6.75 -4.41
C HIS A 104 -13.64 7.30 -5.05
N PRO A 105 -14.76 6.54 -5.03
CA PRO A 105 -16.07 7.06 -5.42
C PRO A 105 -16.42 8.37 -4.70
N GLU A 106 -17.25 9.20 -5.34
CA GLU A 106 -17.60 10.56 -4.86
C GLU A 106 -18.10 10.58 -3.41
N THR A 107 -18.75 9.53 -2.97
CA THR A 107 -19.23 9.39 -1.58
C THR A 107 -18.10 9.42 -0.54
N ARG A 108 -16.88 9.00 -0.92
CA ARG A 108 -15.70 8.93 -0.06
C ARG A 108 -14.64 9.97 -0.41
N SER A 109 -14.55 10.40 -1.68
CA SER A 109 -13.50 11.29 -2.15
C SER A 109 -13.73 12.75 -1.76
N GLY A 110 -12.83 13.29 -0.93
CA GLY A 110 -12.76 14.71 -0.64
C GLY A 110 -12.35 15.55 -1.86
N TRP A 111 -11.51 14.99 -2.74
CA TRP A 111 -10.99 15.65 -3.94
C TRP A 111 -12.09 15.89 -4.98
N LEU A 112 -12.98 14.92 -5.18
CA LEU A 112 -14.12 15.08 -6.10
C LEU A 112 -15.10 16.13 -5.62
N ARG A 113 -15.37 16.16 -4.31
CA ARG A 113 -16.24 17.21 -3.73
C ARG A 113 -15.68 18.62 -3.90
N GLN A 114 -14.37 18.76 -4.07
CA GLN A 114 -13.69 20.04 -4.34
C GLN A 114 -13.53 20.35 -5.82
N GLY A 115 -14.05 19.50 -6.71
CA GLY A 115 -13.99 19.67 -8.16
C GLY A 115 -12.56 19.64 -8.71
N LEU A 116 -11.67 18.84 -8.13
CA LEU A 116 -10.24 18.77 -8.51
C LEU A 116 -10.05 18.52 -10.01
N VAL A 117 -10.74 17.53 -10.55
CA VAL A 117 -10.59 17.10 -11.96
C VAL A 117 -10.91 18.27 -12.90
N ASP A 118 -12.04 18.93 -12.69
CA ASP A 118 -12.46 20.09 -13.51
C ASP A 118 -11.51 21.27 -13.39
N ARG A 119 -10.97 21.50 -12.19
CA ARG A 119 -10.00 22.57 -11.94
C ARG A 119 -8.71 22.31 -12.70
N LEU A 120 -8.20 21.08 -12.64
CA LEU A 120 -6.99 20.67 -13.35
C LEU A 120 -7.17 20.76 -14.86
N ALA A 121 -8.26 20.23 -15.40
CA ALA A 121 -8.52 20.27 -16.84
C ALA A 121 -8.55 21.72 -17.40
N ARG A 122 -9.13 22.67 -16.63
CA ARG A 122 -9.14 24.07 -17.04
C ARG A 122 -7.79 24.77 -16.91
N ALA A 123 -7.02 24.44 -15.86
CA ALA A 123 -5.77 25.13 -15.57
C ALA A 123 -4.62 24.65 -16.43
N THR A 124 -4.53 23.33 -16.70
CA THR A 124 -3.34 22.75 -17.32
C THR A 124 -3.39 22.69 -18.85
N ARG A 125 -4.60 22.75 -19.44
CA ARG A 125 -4.84 22.54 -20.89
C ARG A 125 -4.32 21.19 -21.40
N ARG A 126 -4.13 20.22 -20.51
CA ARG A 126 -3.68 18.86 -20.81
C ARG A 126 -4.86 17.91 -20.70
N PRO A 127 -4.83 16.76 -21.38
CA PRO A 127 -5.79 15.69 -21.10
C PRO A 127 -5.72 15.30 -19.62
N VAL A 128 -6.88 15.27 -18.96
CA VAL A 128 -7.03 14.82 -17.58
C VAL A 128 -8.01 13.66 -17.58
N GLU A 129 -7.54 12.45 -17.31
CA GLU A 129 -8.41 11.30 -17.09
C GLU A 129 -8.69 11.15 -15.59
N HIS A 130 -9.95 10.91 -15.26
CA HIS A 130 -10.37 10.58 -13.92
C HIS A 130 -10.64 9.09 -13.80
N VAL A 131 -9.92 8.42 -12.93
CA VAL A 131 -10.08 6.99 -12.63
C VAL A 131 -10.69 6.85 -11.26
N VAL A 132 -11.84 6.21 -11.20
CA VAL A 132 -12.49 5.86 -9.93
C VAL A 132 -12.07 4.46 -9.55
N VAL A 133 -11.49 4.33 -8.36
CA VAL A 133 -11.10 3.05 -7.77
C VAL A 133 -12.03 2.77 -6.59
N ASP A 134 -12.89 1.79 -6.74
CA ASP A 134 -13.74 1.31 -5.66
C ASP A 134 -13.24 -0.05 -5.17
N LEU A 135 -12.36 0.00 -4.17
CA LEU A 135 -11.74 -1.19 -3.58
C LEU A 135 -12.76 -2.18 -2.98
N ASP A 136 -13.98 -1.74 -2.71
CA ASP A 136 -15.04 -2.62 -2.19
C ASP A 136 -15.76 -3.39 -3.31
N THR A 137 -15.79 -2.84 -4.52
CA THR A 137 -16.46 -3.45 -5.68
C THR A 137 -15.50 -4.17 -6.63
N GLU A 138 -14.20 -3.85 -6.59
CA GLU A 138 -13.16 -4.55 -7.35
C GLU A 138 -12.80 -5.88 -6.69
N ARG A 139 -13.80 -6.73 -6.53
CA ARG A 139 -13.55 -8.12 -6.17
C ARG A 139 -13.12 -8.86 -7.42
N ASP A 140 -11.80 -8.92 -7.60
CA ASP A 140 -11.24 -10.00 -8.41
C ASP A 140 -11.67 -11.33 -7.77
N ASP A 141 -11.77 -12.40 -8.58
CA ASP A 141 -11.97 -13.77 -8.05
C ASP A 141 -10.79 -14.22 -7.16
N VAL A 142 -9.82 -13.34 -6.91
CA VAL A 142 -8.61 -13.56 -6.12
C VAL A 142 -8.81 -12.94 -4.73
N LYS A 143 -8.85 -13.77 -3.71
CA LYS A 143 -8.89 -13.34 -2.31
C LYS A 143 -7.61 -12.61 -1.90
N ARG A 144 -7.75 -11.64 -1.01
CA ARG A 144 -6.62 -10.88 -0.46
C ARG A 144 -6.43 -11.21 1.01
N THR A 145 -5.26 -11.65 1.40
CA THR A 145 -4.90 -11.90 2.80
C THR A 145 -3.86 -10.88 3.26
N LEU A 146 -4.17 -10.12 4.28
CA LEU A 146 -3.18 -9.30 4.97
C LEU A 146 -2.35 -10.19 5.91
N VAL A 147 -1.04 -10.24 5.69
CA VAL A 147 -0.09 -10.98 6.51
C VAL A 147 0.71 -9.99 7.35
N VAL A 148 0.66 -10.16 8.67
CA VAL A 148 1.36 -9.28 9.62
C VAL A 148 2.40 -10.10 10.36
N ALA A 149 3.65 -9.85 10.08
CA ALA A 149 4.78 -10.54 10.69
C ALA A 149 6.02 -9.65 10.74
N ASN A 150 6.87 -9.86 11.73
CA ASN A 150 8.16 -9.19 11.83
C ASN A 150 9.27 -10.26 11.95
N GLN A 151 9.79 -10.53 13.13
CA GLN A 151 10.85 -11.51 13.35
C GLN A 151 10.43 -12.96 13.07
N THR A 152 9.15 -13.24 12.93
CA THR A 152 8.58 -14.55 12.57
C THR A 152 8.26 -14.67 11.09
N ILE A 153 8.65 -13.69 10.28
CA ILE A 153 8.25 -13.56 8.87
C ILE A 153 8.71 -14.73 7.99
N GLY A 154 9.86 -15.35 8.29
CA GLY A 154 10.40 -16.51 7.58
C GLY A 154 10.09 -17.86 8.23
N GLY A 155 9.25 -17.89 9.28
CA GLY A 155 8.97 -19.12 10.05
C GLY A 155 8.14 -20.14 9.27
N GLU A 156 8.52 -21.42 9.36
CA GLU A 156 7.81 -22.55 8.71
C GLU A 156 6.31 -22.61 9.03
N PRO A 157 5.84 -22.31 10.26
CA PRO A 157 4.40 -22.28 10.55
C PRO A 157 3.63 -21.25 9.73
N LEU A 158 4.22 -20.06 9.49
CA LEU A 158 3.61 -19.03 8.66
C LEU A 158 3.53 -19.50 7.20
N PHE A 159 4.61 -20.01 6.63
CA PHE A 159 4.61 -20.55 5.26
C PHE A 159 3.56 -21.65 5.07
N THR A 160 3.46 -22.58 6.01
CA THR A 160 2.46 -23.64 5.99
C THR A 160 1.03 -23.09 5.98
N ALA A 161 0.75 -22.06 6.79
CA ALA A 161 -0.56 -21.42 6.82
C ALA A 161 -0.90 -20.73 5.49
N LEU A 162 0.06 -20.02 4.88
CA LEU A 162 -0.14 -19.33 3.61
C LEU A 162 -0.33 -20.32 2.44
N LYS A 163 0.47 -21.38 2.36
CA LYS A 163 0.30 -22.45 1.37
C LYS A 163 -1.07 -23.13 1.47
N ARG A 164 -1.52 -23.42 2.67
CA ARG A 164 -2.85 -23.97 2.90
C ARG A 164 -3.94 -23.04 2.36
N LYS A 165 -3.88 -21.73 2.70
CA LYS A 165 -4.83 -20.74 2.21
C LYS A 165 -4.83 -20.61 0.69
N ALA A 166 -3.66 -20.65 0.05
CA ALA A 166 -3.54 -20.58 -1.40
C ALA A 166 -4.04 -21.85 -2.11
N ALA A 167 -3.98 -23.00 -1.44
CA ALA A 167 -4.52 -24.26 -1.98
C ALA A 167 -6.05 -24.31 -1.98
N ASP A 168 -6.69 -23.58 -1.05
CA ASP A 168 -8.14 -23.55 -0.93
C ASP A 168 -8.80 -22.69 -2.03
N GLU A 169 -8.19 -21.55 -2.38
CA GLU A 169 -8.69 -20.63 -3.41
C GLU A 169 -7.57 -19.69 -3.92
N PRO A 170 -7.67 -19.15 -5.15
CA PRO A 170 -6.72 -18.16 -5.67
C PRO A 170 -6.58 -16.97 -4.72
N ARG A 171 -5.34 -16.62 -4.37
CA ARG A 171 -5.07 -15.69 -3.28
C ARG A 171 -3.83 -14.85 -3.51
N ARG A 172 -3.93 -13.55 -3.22
CA ARG A 172 -2.80 -12.62 -3.12
C ARG A 172 -2.50 -12.34 -1.65
N PHE A 173 -1.23 -12.42 -1.30
CA PHE A 173 -0.76 -12.08 0.03
C PHE A 173 -0.17 -10.68 0.06
N ILE A 174 -0.59 -9.88 1.04
CA ILE A 174 -0.08 -8.54 1.29
C ILE A 174 0.66 -8.60 2.62
N VAL A 175 1.98 -8.64 2.55
CA VAL A 175 2.83 -8.81 3.73
C VAL A 175 3.22 -7.45 4.28
N ILE A 176 2.82 -7.14 5.50
CA ILE A 176 3.32 -5.97 6.22
C ILE A 176 4.27 -6.41 7.33
N CYS A 177 5.45 -5.78 7.36
CA CYS A 177 6.48 -6.03 8.35
C CYS A 177 6.69 -4.77 9.21
N PRO A 178 6.04 -4.66 10.39
CA PRO A 178 6.29 -3.55 11.30
C PRO A 178 7.77 -3.51 11.70
N GLN A 179 8.39 -2.31 11.66
CA GLN A 179 9.76 -2.13 12.15
C GLN A 179 9.85 -2.53 13.63
N SER A 180 11.02 -2.97 14.07
CA SER A 180 11.29 -3.12 15.50
C SER A 180 11.86 -1.80 16.02
N ASP A 181 11.59 -1.47 17.31
CA ASP A 181 12.17 -0.29 18.00
C ASP A 181 13.71 -0.29 18.04
N ALA A 182 14.34 -1.40 17.62
CA ALA A 182 15.79 -1.54 17.51
C ALA A 182 16.35 -1.19 16.12
N ASP A 183 15.49 -1.01 15.12
CA ASP A 183 15.90 -0.50 13.82
C ASP A 183 16.14 1.01 13.96
N ASP A 184 17.40 1.39 14.02
CA ASP A 184 17.89 2.75 14.28
C ASP A 184 17.28 3.78 13.29
N ASP A 185 16.76 4.90 13.81
CA ASP A 185 16.21 6.03 13.03
C ASP A 185 17.21 6.64 12.00
N THR A 186 18.45 6.14 11.96
CA THR A 186 19.50 6.62 11.05
C THR A 186 19.59 5.85 9.73
N VAL A 187 18.86 4.73 9.61
CA VAL A 187 18.88 3.86 8.41
C VAL A 187 17.60 4.07 7.62
N GLY A 188 17.72 4.35 6.33
CA GLY A 188 16.57 4.51 5.45
C GLY A 188 15.69 3.23 5.38
N PRO A 189 14.39 3.33 5.04
CA PRO A 189 13.45 2.21 5.08
C PRO A 189 13.82 1.02 4.18
N GLY A 190 14.77 1.17 3.27
CA GLY A 190 15.27 0.09 2.40
C GLY A 190 16.47 -0.69 2.95
N GLU A 191 17.09 -0.22 4.05
CA GLU A 191 18.33 -0.78 4.62
C GLU A 191 18.12 -1.40 6.00
N SER A 192 16.88 -1.47 6.49
CA SER A 192 16.57 -2.05 7.80
C SER A 192 16.57 -3.58 7.77
N GLU A 193 16.85 -4.21 8.92
CA GLU A 193 16.72 -5.66 9.07
C GLU A 193 15.31 -6.16 8.72
N ALA A 194 14.28 -5.31 8.95
CA ALA A 194 12.90 -5.61 8.56
C ALA A 194 12.75 -5.72 7.05
N ALA A 195 13.43 -4.85 6.28
CA ALA A 195 13.41 -4.88 4.82
C ALA A 195 14.11 -6.13 4.27
N GLU A 196 15.24 -6.53 4.85
CA GLU A 196 15.93 -7.77 4.44
C GLU A 196 15.08 -9.00 4.72
N ARG A 197 14.47 -9.10 5.90
CA ARG A 197 13.57 -10.19 6.25
C ARG A 197 12.37 -10.25 5.31
N LEU A 198 11.75 -9.11 5.00
CA LEU A 198 10.63 -9.01 4.08
C LEU A 198 11.03 -9.46 2.67
N ALA A 199 12.17 -8.98 2.15
CA ALA A 199 12.68 -9.37 0.83
C ALA A 199 12.91 -10.89 0.73
N HIS A 200 13.50 -11.51 1.75
CA HIS A 200 13.67 -12.95 1.82
C HIS A 200 12.33 -13.70 1.80
N MET A 201 11.33 -13.22 2.56
CA MET A 201 10.00 -13.81 2.59
C MET A 201 9.32 -13.74 1.22
N LEU A 202 9.33 -12.57 0.58
CA LEU A 202 8.71 -12.38 -0.74
C LEU A 202 9.37 -13.29 -1.79
N ALA A 203 10.70 -13.34 -1.81
CA ALA A 203 11.42 -14.25 -2.71
C ALA A 203 11.13 -15.73 -2.42
N ALA A 204 10.86 -16.11 -1.19
CA ALA A 204 10.46 -17.46 -0.83
C ALA A 204 9.03 -17.78 -1.28
N LEU A 205 8.09 -16.85 -1.12
CA LEU A 205 6.71 -17.01 -1.59
C LEU A 205 6.67 -17.11 -3.13
N GLU A 206 7.43 -16.28 -3.84
CA GLU A 206 7.54 -16.34 -5.30
C GLU A 206 8.06 -17.70 -5.79
N ARG A 207 9.10 -18.24 -5.14
CA ARG A 207 9.64 -19.58 -5.50
C ARG A 207 8.61 -20.70 -5.32
N GLU A 208 7.67 -20.54 -4.40
CA GLU A 208 6.54 -21.46 -4.18
C GLU A 208 5.34 -21.16 -5.09
N GLY A 209 5.47 -20.18 -5.99
CA GLY A 209 4.39 -19.78 -6.90
C GLY A 209 3.23 -19.04 -6.22
N LEU A 210 3.47 -18.47 -5.05
CA LEU A 210 2.48 -17.68 -4.31
C LEU A 210 2.58 -16.20 -4.70
N ASP A 211 1.46 -15.62 -5.08
CA ASP A 211 1.35 -14.19 -5.42
C ASP A 211 1.42 -13.36 -4.13
N ALA A 212 2.51 -12.64 -3.93
CA ALA A 212 2.74 -11.84 -2.74
C ALA A 212 3.42 -10.51 -3.03
N VAL A 213 2.96 -9.48 -2.35
CA VAL A 213 3.61 -8.15 -2.29
C VAL A 213 3.82 -7.79 -0.83
N GLY A 214 4.74 -6.89 -0.54
CA GLY A 214 4.97 -6.53 0.85
C GLY A 214 5.71 -5.23 1.05
N GLN A 215 5.68 -4.75 2.31
CA GLN A 215 6.31 -3.51 2.72
C GLN A 215 6.68 -3.52 4.19
N VAL A 216 7.72 -2.77 4.52
CA VAL A 216 8.01 -2.38 5.90
C VAL A 216 7.07 -1.25 6.29
N VAL A 217 6.55 -1.29 7.51
CA VAL A 217 5.52 -0.36 7.98
C VAL A 217 5.85 0.15 9.40
N HIS A 218 5.03 1.11 9.85
CA HIS A 218 5.11 1.71 11.19
C HIS A 218 5.33 0.65 12.30
N PRO A 219 6.17 0.95 13.32
CA PRO A 219 6.50 0.02 14.40
C PRO A 219 5.29 -0.49 15.20
N ASP A 220 4.25 0.33 15.39
CA ASP A 220 3.03 -0.14 16.05
C ASP A 220 2.19 -1.02 15.12
N PRO A 221 2.10 -2.34 15.37
CA PRO A 221 1.43 -3.27 14.46
C PRO A 221 -0.06 -3.01 14.33
N TYR A 222 -0.72 -2.49 15.36
CA TYR A 222 -2.15 -2.18 15.28
C TYR A 222 -2.41 -1.01 14.32
N THR A 223 -1.64 0.06 14.44
CA THR A 223 -1.70 1.20 13.51
C THR A 223 -1.38 0.77 12.08
N ALA A 224 -0.34 -0.05 11.90
CA ALA A 224 0.02 -0.59 10.60
C ALA A 224 -1.10 -1.41 9.96
N ILE A 225 -1.78 -2.26 10.73
CA ILE A 225 -2.94 -3.03 10.26
C ILE A 225 -4.10 -2.09 9.88
N GLN A 226 -4.44 -1.11 10.71
CA GLN A 226 -5.53 -0.17 10.41
C GLN A 226 -5.27 0.61 9.12
N ASN A 227 -4.03 1.01 8.89
CA ASN A 227 -3.62 1.65 7.64
C ASN A 227 -3.76 0.68 6.46
N ALA A 228 -3.23 -0.53 6.57
CA ALA A 228 -3.29 -1.54 5.51
C ALA A 228 -4.74 -1.89 5.12
N LEU A 229 -5.65 -1.95 6.08
CA LEU A 229 -7.08 -2.21 5.83
C LEU A 229 -7.73 -1.14 4.95
N GLN A 230 -7.32 0.10 5.08
CA GLN A 230 -7.86 1.20 4.26
C GLN A 230 -7.43 1.10 2.80
N PHE A 231 -6.23 0.54 2.56
CA PHE A 231 -5.63 0.51 1.21
C PHE A 231 -5.86 -0.79 0.46
N TYR A 232 -5.88 -1.92 1.16
CA TYR A 232 -5.84 -3.22 0.51
C TYR A 232 -7.19 -3.94 0.49
N ALA A 233 -8.14 -3.49 1.31
CA ALA A 233 -9.42 -4.17 1.50
C ALA A 233 -9.27 -5.71 1.59
N PRO A 234 -8.41 -6.24 2.48
CA PRO A 234 -8.17 -7.67 2.56
C PRO A 234 -9.45 -8.40 3.00
N ASP A 235 -9.63 -9.64 2.56
CA ASP A 235 -10.75 -10.48 2.97
C ASP A 235 -10.54 -11.06 4.36
N ASP A 236 -9.30 -11.43 4.67
CA ASP A 236 -8.90 -11.99 5.96
C ASP A 236 -7.48 -11.53 6.37
N ILE A 237 -7.11 -11.83 7.61
CA ILE A 237 -5.85 -11.39 8.20
C ILE A 237 -5.13 -12.60 8.80
N VAL A 238 -3.82 -12.69 8.59
CA VAL A 238 -2.93 -13.63 9.26
C VAL A 238 -1.94 -12.82 10.10
N ILE A 239 -1.88 -13.08 11.40
CA ILE A 239 -0.92 -12.46 12.31
C ILE A 239 0.05 -13.52 12.80
N SER A 240 1.35 -13.35 12.51
CA SER A 240 2.39 -14.26 12.98
C SER A 240 3.17 -13.64 14.13
N THR A 241 3.27 -14.38 15.23
CA THR A 241 3.98 -13.92 16.44
C THR A 241 4.85 -15.03 17.03
N PHE A 242 5.77 -14.64 17.90
CA PHE A 242 6.33 -15.57 18.87
C PHE A 242 5.28 -16.00 19.91
N PRO A 243 5.53 -17.08 20.66
CA PRO A 243 4.69 -17.43 21.82
C PRO A 243 4.52 -16.24 22.80
N GLU A 244 3.44 -16.24 23.55
CA GLU A 244 3.06 -15.14 24.46
C GLU A 244 4.18 -14.71 25.41
N THR A 245 5.00 -15.65 25.85
CA THR A 245 6.16 -15.38 26.73
C THR A 245 7.20 -14.45 26.09
N ARG A 246 7.28 -14.41 24.76
CA ARG A 246 8.24 -13.62 23.98
C ARG A 246 7.58 -12.48 23.19
N SER A 247 6.30 -12.58 22.88
CA SER A 247 5.60 -11.62 22.03
C SER A 247 5.07 -10.42 22.81
N GLY A 248 5.56 -9.23 22.50
CA GLY A 248 4.98 -7.98 22.96
C GLY A 248 3.58 -7.74 22.40
N TRP A 249 3.33 -8.18 21.17
CA TRP A 249 2.05 -8.01 20.48
C TRP A 249 0.93 -8.80 21.17
N LEU A 250 1.21 -10.03 21.61
CA LEU A 250 0.22 -10.84 22.35
C LEU A 250 -0.05 -10.26 23.75
N ARG A 251 0.99 -9.74 24.41
CA ARG A 251 0.79 -9.06 25.70
C ARG A 251 -0.08 -7.80 25.57
N ALA A 252 -0.08 -7.14 24.41
CA ALA A 252 -0.92 -5.99 24.10
C ALA A 252 -2.28 -6.38 23.48
N ASP A 253 -2.63 -7.67 23.49
CA ASP A 253 -3.86 -8.21 22.93
C ASP A 253 -4.12 -7.78 21.48
N LEU A 254 -3.08 -7.77 20.66
CA LEU A 254 -3.18 -7.34 19.25
C LEU A 254 -4.26 -8.12 18.49
N VAL A 255 -4.27 -9.45 18.64
CA VAL A 255 -5.20 -10.33 17.90
C VAL A 255 -6.65 -9.99 18.24
N GLY A 256 -7.00 -9.96 19.53
CA GLY A 256 -8.37 -9.65 19.97
C GLY A 256 -8.81 -8.25 19.58
N ARG A 257 -7.91 -7.26 19.67
CA ARG A 257 -8.19 -5.87 19.23
C ARG A 257 -8.47 -5.79 17.73
N VAL A 258 -7.69 -6.50 16.91
CA VAL A 258 -7.89 -6.53 15.46
C VAL A 258 -9.20 -7.22 15.09
N GLU A 259 -9.52 -8.38 15.69
CA GLU A 259 -10.80 -9.08 15.47
C GLU A 259 -12.00 -8.19 15.78
N GLN A 260 -11.98 -7.53 16.95
CA GLN A 260 -13.08 -6.66 17.39
C GLN A 260 -13.25 -5.42 16.53
N SER A 261 -12.14 -4.80 16.10
CA SER A 261 -12.19 -3.54 15.35
C SER A 261 -12.51 -3.71 13.88
N THR A 262 -12.20 -4.88 13.30
CA THR A 262 -12.31 -5.10 11.85
C THR A 262 -13.48 -5.96 11.44
N GLY A 263 -13.96 -6.82 12.32
CA GLY A 263 -14.95 -7.84 12.01
C GLY A 263 -14.49 -8.88 10.98
N LYS A 264 -13.19 -8.89 10.64
CA LYS A 264 -12.60 -9.84 9.70
C LYS A 264 -12.13 -11.11 10.41
N SER A 265 -12.05 -12.20 9.66
CA SER A 265 -11.41 -13.41 10.16
C SER A 265 -9.93 -13.17 10.37
N VAL A 266 -9.45 -13.43 11.57
CA VAL A 266 -8.03 -13.34 11.94
C VAL A 266 -7.52 -14.73 12.27
N GLU A 267 -6.48 -15.17 11.56
CA GLU A 267 -5.76 -16.40 11.88
C GLU A 267 -4.46 -16.02 12.60
N HIS A 268 -4.30 -16.54 13.81
CA HIS A 268 -3.08 -16.33 14.58
C HIS A 268 -2.14 -17.54 14.40
N VAL A 269 -0.93 -17.26 13.93
CA VAL A 269 0.13 -18.26 13.73
C VAL A 269 1.25 -17.99 14.74
N VAL A 270 1.62 -19.02 15.48
CA VAL A 270 2.72 -18.95 16.44
C VAL A 270 3.95 -19.63 15.86
N SER A 271 5.09 -18.92 15.85
CA SER A 271 6.39 -19.43 15.47
C SER A 271 7.35 -19.41 16.67
N GLU A 272 8.04 -20.49 16.90
CA GLU A 272 9.05 -20.55 17.99
C GLU A 272 10.42 -20.05 17.56
N GLU A 273 10.69 -19.99 16.26
CA GLU A 273 11.98 -19.60 15.68
C GLU A 273 11.88 -18.19 15.06
N ALA A 274 12.96 -17.43 15.20
CA ALA A 274 13.18 -16.20 14.43
C ALA A 274 13.58 -16.56 13.00
N ALA A 275 13.25 -15.70 12.06
CA ALA A 275 13.66 -15.82 10.67
C ALA A 275 15.17 -15.63 10.50
#